data_f98ee26eddbb0a2d3865ed48d3822fed
#
_entry.id   f98ee26eddbb0a2d3865ed48d3822fed
#
_cell.length_a   1.000
_cell.length_b   1.000
_cell.length_c   1.000
_cell.angle_alpha   90.00
_cell.angle_beta   90.00
_cell.angle_gamma   90.00
#
_symmetry.space_group_name_H-M   'P 1'
#
loop_
_entity.id
_entity.type
_entity.pdbx_description
1 polymer ?
#
loop_
_entity_poly.entity_id
_entity_poly.type
_entity_poly.pdbx_seq_one_letter_code
_entity_poly.pdbx_strand_id
1 'polypeptide(L)'
;MDSEQMLSIIAQNIDLAKKGKFRKRAVLPKAIKLLDVKHILSLVGVRRSGKSTIMKELVRVALKRTSEKNILYLNLENPFFNQYKNGVYNLQKIYELFLKRCDKRKKIYVFFDEIQFFTDWQVFIKYLYEKNEAKIVLTGSNSRLLSSELATLLSGRTIPLHIYPFSIDESKSSFENYLLDGGFPEIVLDEGEKKQLSEIYYKNILYQDVIPRFGVQNILAIENLSYYLLSNFGKEISYNTLKVLSHLDDKTAKQYISYLQDANLLYVIHNYDFSLKKLIGNKKKVYLVDNLFASLGFKHSPDYGQLFENYIFMVLKRLAFDIYFYQNGGECDFIIKEGMRITRCIQVCYELTAENKEREVKGLISAMKKFNVKEGYVVTNSQKESFEVDGLNILIVPEEEFRNKFGIHSE
;
A
#
# COMPACT_ATOMS: atom_id res chain seq x y z
N MET A 1 -29.45 -7.54 21.28
CA MET A 1 -28.70 -8.14 20.14
C MET A 1 -29.27 -9.52 19.89
N ASP A 2 -29.78 -9.75 18.69
CA ASP A 2 -30.30 -11.06 18.30
C ASP A 2 -29.13 -12.05 18.12
N SER A 3 -29.08 -13.05 19.03
CA SER A 3 -27.96 -14.00 19.08
C SER A 3 -28.00 -14.98 17.90
N GLU A 4 -29.20 -15.38 17.45
CA GLU A 4 -29.36 -16.30 16.32
C GLU A 4 -28.94 -15.65 15.00
N GLN A 5 -29.37 -14.42 14.80
CA GLN A 5 -29.00 -13.66 13.60
C GLN A 5 -27.49 -13.39 13.56
N MET A 6 -26.87 -13.08 14.68
CA MET A 6 -25.41 -12.90 14.77
C MET A 6 -24.66 -14.20 14.40
N LEU A 7 -25.07 -15.32 14.93
CA LEU A 7 -24.47 -16.63 14.62
C LEU A 7 -24.66 -17.01 13.15
N SER A 8 -25.82 -16.67 12.57
CA SER A 8 -26.07 -16.84 11.13
C SER A 8 -25.10 -16.02 10.27
N ILE A 9 -24.84 -14.77 10.63
CA ILE A 9 -23.88 -13.91 9.91
C ILE A 9 -22.46 -14.46 10.00
N ILE A 10 -22.03 -14.93 11.16
CA ILE A 10 -20.71 -15.57 11.31
C ILE A 10 -20.61 -16.78 10.38
N ALA A 11 -21.61 -17.65 10.35
CA ALA A 11 -21.64 -18.82 9.48
C ALA A 11 -21.61 -18.44 7.99
N GLN A 12 -22.43 -17.47 7.58
CA GLN A 12 -22.44 -16.94 6.21
C GLN A 12 -21.08 -16.40 5.76
N ASN A 13 -20.41 -15.62 6.62
CA ASN A 13 -19.07 -15.08 6.30
C ASN A 13 -18.04 -16.20 6.13
N ILE A 14 -18.08 -17.24 6.98
CA ILE A 14 -17.20 -18.40 6.86
C ILE A 14 -17.50 -19.17 5.55
N ASP A 15 -18.76 -19.35 5.20
CA ASP A 15 -19.15 -20.03 3.95
C ASP A 15 -18.70 -19.25 2.71
N LEU A 16 -18.79 -17.92 2.72
CA LEU A 16 -18.22 -17.09 1.65
C LEU A 16 -16.70 -17.25 1.54
N ALA A 17 -16.00 -17.38 2.65
CA ALA A 17 -14.58 -17.69 2.62
C ALA A 17 -14.31 -19.08 2.03
N LYS A 18 -15.07 -20.12 2.39
CA LYS A 18 -14.92 -21.49 1.87
C LYS A 18 -15.15 -21.58 0.35
N LYS A 19 -16.17 -20.91 -0.17
CA LYS A 19 -16.62 -21.04 -1.57
C LYS A 19 -15.85 -20.15 -2.55
N GLY A 20 -15.18 -19.08 -2.08
CA GLY A 20 -14.51 -18.11 -2.92
C GLY A 20 -13.42 -18.75 -3.79
N LYS A 21 -13.33 -18.36 -5.06
CA LYS A 21 -12.18 -18.65 -5.92
C LYS A 21 -11.28 -17.42 -5.93
N PHE A 22 -10.03 -17.57 -5.48
CA PHE A 22 -9.11 -16.45 -5.33
C PHE A 22 -7.86 -16.68 -6.18
N ARG A 23 -7.34 -15.59 -6.75
CA ARG A 23 -6.05 -15.60 -7.43
C ARG A 23 -4.94 -15.68 -6.39
N LYS A 24 -3.93 -16.54 -6.64
CA LYS A 24 -2.78 -16.68 -5.75
C LYS A 24 -2.07 -15.33 -5.58
N ARG A 25 -1.73 -14.99 -4.33
CA ARG A 25 -1.04 -13.74 -3.98
C ARG A 25 0.32 -14.04 -3.38
N ALA A 26 1.35 -13.35 -3.85
CA ALA A 26 2.73 -13.49 -3.36
C ALA A 26 2.86 -13.16 -1.85
N VAL A 27 2.00 -12.31 -1.33
CA VAL A 27 1.99 -11.92 0.09
C VAL A 27 1.40 -13.00 1.01
N LEU A 28 0.63 -13.97 0.47
CA LEU A 28 -0.12 -14.94 1.26
C LEU A 28 0.78 -15.86 2.13
N PRO A 29 1.91 -16.40 1.65
CA PRO A 29 2.80 -17.21 2.50
C PRO A 29 3.30 -16.44 3.73
N LYS A 30 3.67 -15.17 3.57
CA LYS A 30 4.05 -14.29 4.68
C LYS A 30 2.89 -14.07 5.65
N ALA A 31 1.68 -13.83 5.14
CA ALA A 31 0.49 -13.68 5.97
C ALA A 31 0.18 -14.94 6.80
N ILE A 32 0.36 -16.13 6.19
CA ILE A 32 0.16 -17.44 6.86
C ILE A 32 1.18 -17.62 7.99
N LYS A 33 2.47 -17.33 7.75
CA LYS A 33 3.52 -17.39 8.79
C LYS A 33 3.17 -16.47 9.99
N LEU A 34 2.59 -15.30 9.71
CA LEU A 34 2.17 -14.35 10.76
C LEU A 34 0.96 -14.80 11.58
N LEU A 35 0.20 -15.83 11.16
CA LEU A 35 -0.84 -16.45 12.01
C LEU A 35 -0.24 -17.16 13.23
N ASP A 36 1.01 -17.55 13.17
CA ASP A 36 1.69 -18.25 14.26
C ASP A 36 2.40 -17.32 15.25
N VAL A 37 2.50 -16.04 14.91
CA VAL A 37 3.07 -15.00 15.76
C VAL A 37 1.99 -14.47 16.71
N LYS A 38 2.33 -14.22 17.98
CA LYS A 38 1.40 -13.68 19.01
C LYS A 38 0.76 -12.35 18.59
N HIS A 39 1.54 -11.48 17.94
CA HIS A 39 1.09 -10.11 17.59
C HIS A 39 -0.15 -10.12 16.71
N ILE A 40 -0.93 -9.08 16.82
CA ILE A 40 -2.08 -8.80 15.96
C ILE A 40 -1.57 -8.63 14.52
N LEU A 41 -2.15 -9.36 13.56
CA LEU A 41 -1.88 -9.15 12.15
C LEU A 41 -2.84 -8.09 11.61
N SER A 42 -2.32 -6.99 11.10
CA SER A 42 -3.11 -5.94 10.46
C SER A 42 -2.85 -5.91 8.95
N LEU A 43 -3.86 -6.24 8.15
CA LEU A 43 -3.81 -6.16 6.70
C LEU A 43 -4.19 -4.73 6.29
N VAL A 44 -3.24 -3.99 5.76
CA VAL A 44 -3.40 -2.58 5.40
C VAL A 44 -3.12 -2.35 3.93
N GLY A 45 -3.68 -1.30 3.35
CA GLY A 45 -3.49 -0.97 1.93
C GLY A 45 -4.69 -0.23 1.38
N VAL A 46 -4.54 0.29 0.17
CA VAL A 46 -5.59 1.04 -0.51
C VAL A 46 -6.91 0.26 -0.60
N ARG A 47 -8.03 0.95 -0.61
CA ARG A 47 -9.35 0.34 -0.84
C ARG A 47 -9.30 -0.49 -2.14
N ARG A 48 -9.96 -1.67 -2.16
CA ARG A 48 -10.02 -2.61 -3.30
C ARG A 48 -8.69 -3.29 -3.69
N SER A 49 -7.64 -3.21 -2.86
CA SER A 49 -6.38 -3.94 -3.11
C SER A 49 -6.46 -5.46 -2.87
N GLY A 50 -7.58 -5.95 -2.32
CA GLY A 50 -7.79 -7.37 -2.04
C GLY A 50 -7.54 -7.78 -0.58
N LYS A 51 -7.57 -6.86 0.40
CA LYS A 51 -7.41 -7.15 1.84
C LYS A 51 -8.40 -8.20 2.34
N SER A 52 -9.69 -8.00 2.06
CA SER A 52 -10.76 -8.95 2.44
C SER A 52 -10.58 -10.32 1.77
N THR A 53 -10.02 -10.36 0.57
CA THR A 53 -9.68 -11.61 -0.12
C THR A 53 -8.56 -12.35 0.60
N ILE A 54 -7.48 -11.68 0.98
CA ILE A 54 -6.41 -12.27 1.80
C ILE A 54 -6.96 -12.73 3.15
N MET A 55 -7.83 -11.94 3.80
CA MET A 55 -8.47 -12.35 5.05
C MET A 55 -9.26 -13.64 4.89
N LYS A 56 -10.08 -13.79 3.82
CA LYS A 56 -10.81 -15.02 3.52
C LYS A 56 -9.88 -16.22 3.30
N GLU A 57 -8.73 -16.00 2.62
CA GLU A 57 -7.72 -17.06 2.48
C GLU A 57 -7.13 -17.47 3.84
N LEU A 58 -6.88 -16.50 4.75
CA LEU A 58 -6.42 -16.81 6.11
C LEU A 58 -7.49 -17.54 6.94
N VAL A 59 -8.77 -17.23 6.75
CA VAL A 59 -9.89 -18.00 7.35
C VAL A 59 -9.86 -19.46 6.87
N ARG A 60 -9.62 -19.71 5.57
CA ARG A 60 -9.45 -21.07 5.04
C ARG A 60 -8.27 -21.81 5.68
N VAL A 61 -7.17 -21.13 5.88
CA VAL A 61 -6.01 -21.71 6.57
C VAL A 61 -6.36 -22.02 8.02
N ALA A 62 -7.07 -21.14 8.72
CA ALA A 62 -7.54 -21.38 10.09
C ALA A 62 -8.51 -22.58 10.18
N LEU A 63 -9.42 -22.75 9.21
CA LEU A 63 -10.33 -23.90 9.13
C LEU A 63 -9.61 -25.26 9.03
N LYS A 64 -8.38 -25.27 8.49
CA LYS A 64 -7.55 -26.49 8.45
C LYS A 64 -6.82 -26.74 9.79
N ARG A 65 -6.74 -25.73 10.67
CA ARG A 65 -5.99 -25.78 11.93
C ARG A 65 -6.87 -25.94 13.17
N THR A 66 -8.16 -25.54 13.08
CA THR A 66 -9.08 -25.58 14.20
C THR A 66 -10.52 -25.90 13.76
N SER A 67 -11.42 -26.09 14.71
CA SER A 67 -12.84 -26.24 14.44
C SER A 67 -13.45 -24.93 13.96
N GLU A 68 -14.43 -24.99 13.06
CA GLU A 68 -15.19 -23.82 12.62
C GLU A 68 -15.82 -23.04 13.78
N LYS A 69 -16.23 -23.74 14.84
CA LYS A 69 -16.76 -23.11 16.06
C LYS A 69 -15.75 -22.19 16.77
N ASN A 70 -14.45 -22.34 16.47
CA ASN A 70 -13.36 -21.55 17.04
C ASN A 70 -12.91 -20.40 16.11
N ILE A 71 -13.67 -20.11 15.06
CA ILE A 71 -13.37 -19.04 14.13
C ILE A 71 -14.48 -17.99 14.21
N LEU A 72 -14.12 -16.77 14.60
CA LEU A 72 -14.96 -15.58 14.49
C LEU A 72 -14.51 -14.79 13.26
N TYR A 73 -15.34 -14.73 12.23
CA TYR A 73 -15.09 -13.88 11.07
C TYR A 73 -16.26 -12.93 10.84
N LEU A 74 -16.00 -11.62 10.97
CA LEU A 74 -17.00 -10.57 10.79
C LEU A 74 -16.54 -9.57 9.73
N ASN A 75 -17.36 -9.39 8.71
CA ASN A 75 -17.29 -8.22 7.83
C ASN A 75 -18.14 -7.12 8.45
N LEU A 76 -17.49 -6.08 8.99
CA LEU A 76 -18.14 -5.02 9.74
C LEU A 76 -18.75 -3.91 8.85
N GLU A 77 -18.57 -3.99 7.51
CA GLU A 77 -19.35 -3.21 6.53
C GLU A 77 -20.79 -3.73 6.37
N ASN A 78 -21.09 -4.95 6.84
CA ASN A 78 -22.43 -5.50 6.72
C ASN A 78 -23.45 -4.57 7.41
N PRO A 79 -24.56 -4.18 6.72
CA PRO A 79 -25.58 -3.27 7.26
C PRO A 79 -26.18 -3.70 8.60
N PHE A 80 -26.18 -4.99 8.90
CA PHE A 80 -26.60 -5.51 10.21
C PHE A 80 -25.87 -4.84 11.37
N PHE A 81 -24.59 -4.52 11.19
CA PHE A 81 -23.77 -3.90 12.24
C PHE A 81 -24.04 -2.41 12.43
N ASN A 82 -24.79 -1.73 11.53
CA ASN A 82 -25.02 -0.30 11.62
C ASN A 82 -25.63 0.13 12.97
N GLN A 83 -26.53 -0.68 13.52
CA GLN A 83 -27.16 -0.43 14.81
C GLN A 83 -26.22 -0.68 16.02
N TYR A 84 -25.05 -1.31 15.80
CA TYR A 84 -24.11 -1.69 16.84
C TYR A 84 -22.77 -0.94 16.75
N LYS A 85 -22.59 -0.02 15.82
CA LYS A 85 -21.33 0.68 15.55
C LYS A 85 -20.78 1.47 16.76
N ASN A 86 -21.66 1.91 17.66
CA ASN A 86 -21.28 2.76 18.77
C ASN A 86 -20.95 1.93 20.02
N GLY A 87 -19.67 1.93 20.38
CA GLY A 87 -19.16 1.49 21.66
C GLY A 87 -18.55 0.09 21.70
N VAL A 88 -17.48 0.02 22.45
CA VAL A 88 -16.68 -1.18 22.79
C VAL A 88 -17.55 -2.35 23.27
N TYR A 89 -18.60 -2.03 24.02
CA TYR A 89 -19.51 -3.00 24.64
C TYR A 89 -20.18 -3.95 23.62
N ASN A 90 -20.46 -3.47 22.42
CA ASN A 90 -21.09 -4.30 21.40
C ASN A 90 -20.13 -5.33 20.81
N LEU A 91 -18.87 -4.95 20.55
CA LEU A 91 -17.85 -5.92 20.12
C LEU A 91 -17.56 -6.96 21.19
N GLN A 92 -17.54 -6.56 22.44
CA GLN A 92 -17.38 -7.47 23.58
C GLN A 92 -18.53 -8.46 23.67
N LYS A 93 -19.78 -8.01 23.57
CA LYS A 93 -20.96 -8.91 23.57
C LYS A 93 -20.93 -9.91 22.44
N ILE A 94 -20.56 -9.49 21.22
CA ILE A 94 -20.42 -10.37 20.07
C ILE A 94 -19.39 -11.47 20.38
N TYR A 95 -18.24 -11.06 20.92
CA TYR A 95 -17.18 -11.99 21.28
C TYR A 95 -17.59 -12.97 22.38
N GLU A 96 -18.29 -12.52 23.41
CA GLU A 96 -18.81 -13.36 24.50
C GLU A 96 -19.84 -14.39 24.00
N LEU A 97 -20.73 -14.01 23.09
CA LEU A 97 -21.66 -14.93 22.42
C LEU A 97 -20.91 -15.99 21.61
N PHE A 98 -19.88 -15.58 20.88
CA PHE A 98 -19.03 -16.48 20.13
C PHE A 98 -18.30 -17.47 21.04
N LEU A 99 -17.75 -17.04 22.18
CA LEU A 99 -17.01 -17.90 23.13
C LEU A 99 -17.87 -19.02 23.74
N LYS A 100 -19.19 -18.83 23.89
CA LYS A 100 -20.10 -19.86 24.42
C LYS A 100 -20.12 -21.12 23.56
N ARG A 101 -19.75 -21.06 22.28
CA ARG A 101 -19.75 -22.20 21.35
C ARG A 101 -18.36 -22.76 21.07
N CYS A 102 -17.30 -22.11 21.54
CA CYS A 102 -15.92 -22.50 21.30
C CYS A 102 -15.51 -23.76 22.07
N ASP A 103 -14.72 -24.62 21.44
CA ASP A 103 -13.93 -25.63 22.17
C ASP A 103 -12.69 -24.99 22.76
N LYS A 104 -12.67 -24.79 24.06
CA LYS A 104 -11.59 -24.10 24.79
C LYS A 104 -10.23 -24.81 24.71
N ARG A 105 -10.19 -26.07 24.25
CA ARG A 105 -8.95 -26.83 24.08
C ARG A 105 -8.26 -26.55 22.74
N LYS A 106 -8.93 -25.85 21.84
CA LYS A 106 -8.44 -25.56 20.50
C LYS A 106 -8.16 -24.07 20.33
N LYS A 107 -7.18 -23.75 19.45
CA LYS A 107 -6.81 -22.36 19.12
C LYS A 107 -8.01 -21.60 18.55
N ILE A 108 -8.21 -20.39 19.05
CA ILE A 108 -9.26 -19.48 18.60
C ILE A 108 -8.63 -18.48 17.60
N TYR A 109 -9.36 -18.20 16.54
CA TYR A 109 -9.01 -17.18 15.54
C TYR A 109 -10.13 -16.15 15.44
N VAL A 110 -9.74 -14.89 15.43
CA VAL A 110 -10.66 -13.74 15.32
C VAL A 110 -10.25 -12.88 14.16
N PHE A 111 -11.15 -12.70 13.20
CA PHE A 111 -10.97 -11.93 11.99
C PHE A 111 -12.00 -10.82 11.95
N PHE A 112 -11.54 -9.56 11.96
CA PHE A 112 -12.39 -8.38 11.79
C PHE A 112 -12.02 -7.68 10.49
N ASP A 113 -12.93 -7.71 9.53
CA ASP A 113 -12.80 -7.02 8.24
C ASP A 113 -13.40 -5.62 8.37
N GLU A 114 -12.62 -4.59 7.98
CA GLU A 114 -12.96 -3.17 8.05
C GLU A 114 -13.33 -2.72 9.49
N ILE A 115 -12.43 -3.01 10.45
CA ILE A 115 -12.66 -2.78 11.91
C ILE A 115 -12.99 -1.33 12.26
N GLN A 116 -12.55 -0.36 11.45
CA GLN A 116 -12.77 1.07 11.69
C GLN A 116 -14.25 1.49 11.62
N PHE A 117 -15.14 0.62 11.19
CA PHE A 117 -16.59 0.90 11.24
C PHE A 117 -17.14 0.91 12.68
N PHE A 118 -16.42 0.37 13.65
CA PHE A 118 -16.79 0.46 15.06
C PHE A 118 -16.00 1.55 15.77
N THR A 119 -16.67 2.36 16.58
CA THR A 119 -15.99 3.34 17.44
C THR A 119 -15.29 2.62 18.59
N ASP A 120 -14.16 3.17 19.04
CA ASP A 120 -13.37 2.69 20.20
C ASP A 120 -12.93 1.21 20.10
N TRP A 121 -12.93 0.63 18.90
CA TRP A 121 -12.53 -0.74 18.67
C TRP A 121 -11.12 -1.07 19.20
N GLN A 122 -10.23 -0.08 19.26
CA GLN A 122 -8.86 -0.23 19.74
C GLN A 122 -8.81 -0.71 21.20
N VAL A 123 -9.73 -0.22 22.04
CA VAL A 123 -9.84 -0.60 23.46
C VAL A 123 -10.20 -2.09 23.56
N PHE A 124 -11.16 -2.55 22.76
CA PHE A 124 -11.56 -3.94 22.72
C PHE A 124 -10.44 -4.86 22.20
N ILE A 125 -9.77 -4.47 21.13
CA ILE A 125 -8.67 -5.27 20.57
C ILE A 125 -7.49 -5.34 21.53
N LYS A 126 -7.16 -4.26 22.25
CA LYS A 126 -6.16 -4.29 23.32
C LYS A 126 -6.53 -5.30 24.41
N TYR A 127 -7.77 -5.27 24.87
CA TYR A 127 -8.29 -6.22 25.86
C TYR A 127 -8.16 -7.67 25.38
N LEU A 128 -8.55 -7.96 24.14
CA LEU A 128 -8.40 -9.31 23.56
C LEU A 128 -6.94 -9.75 23.47
N TYR A 129 -6.05 -8.83 23.05
CA TYR A 129 -4.62 -9.13 22.94
C TYR A 129 -4.00 -9.44 24.31
N GLU A 130 -4.37 -8.70 25.35
CA GLU A 130 -3.90 -8.91 26.73
C GLU A 130 -4.39 -10.24 27.31
N LYS A 131 -5.61 -10.66 27.00
CA LYS A 131 -6.12 -12.00 27.34
C LYS A 131 -5.35 -13.14 26.70
N ASN A 132 -4.73 -12.92 25.55
CA ASN A 132 -3.92 -13.90 24.80
C ASN A 132 -4.66 -15.23 24.52
N GLU A 133 -5.98 -15.18 24.36
CA GLU A 133 -6.82 -16.36 24.13
C GLU A 133 -7.04 -16.65 22.64
N ALA A 134 -6.79 -15.65 21.75
CA ALA A 134 -7.07 -15.76 20.33
C ALA A 134 -5.98 -15.14 19.46
N LYS A 135 -5.80 -15.69 18.27
CA LYS A 135 -5.06 -15.01 17.20
C LYS A 135 -5.98 -13.98 16.54
N ILE A 136 -5.53 -12.72 16.52
CA ILE A 136 -6.31 -11.59 16.00
C ILE A 136 -5.77 -11.17 14.64
N VAL A 137 -6.66 -11.02 13.66
CA VAL A 137 -6.38 -10.50 12.33
C VAL A 137 -7.37 -9.39 12.01
N LEU A 138 -6.87 -8.24 11.60
CA LEU A 138 -7.67 -7.05 11.30
C LEU A 138 -7.44 -6.60 9.86
N THR A 139 -8.46 -6.02 9.22
CA THR A 139 -8.26 -5.20 8.03
C THR A 139 -8.77 -3.79 8.24
N GLY A 140 -8.24 -2.88 7.45
CA GLY A 140 -8.77 -1.55 7.25
C GLY A 140 -8.14 -0.87 6.04
N SER A 141 -8.90 0.02 5.42
CA SER A 141 -8.50 0.73 4.20
C SER A 141 -7.40 1.77 4.43
N ASN A 142 -7.02 2.04 5.68
CA ASN A 142 -6.17 3.16 6.02
C ASN A 142 -4.90 2.76 6.76
N SER A 143 -3.79 3.42 6.43
CA SER A 143 -2.50 3.26 7.12
C SER A 143 -2.52 3.71 8.59
N ARG A 144 -3.53 4.50 9.02
CA ARG A 144 -3.73 4.84 10.43
C ARG A 144 -4.16 3.66 11.31
N LEU A 145 -4.54 2.53 10.74
CA LEU A 145 -4.46 1.26 11.50
C LEU A 145 -3.02 1.02 12.02
N LEU A 146 -2.06 1.85 11.58
CA LEU A 146 -0.64 1.79 11.91
C LEU A 146 -0.09 3.07 12.57
N SER A 147 -0.78 4.21 12.44
CA SER A 147 -0.27 5.50 12.92
C SER A 147 -0.97 5.99 14.19
N SER A 148 -0.56 7.10 14.71
CA SER A 148 -0.80 7.87 15.93
C SER A 148 -1.92 7.43 16.92
N GLU A 149 -3.12 7.03 16.51
CA GLU A 149 -4.16 6.58 17.46
C GLU A 149 -3.97 5.12 17.88
N LEU A 150 -3.49 4.26 16.97
CA LEU A 150 -3.05 2.91 17.30
C LEU A 150 -1.69 2.89 17.99
N ALA A 151 -0.82 3.84 17.65
CA ALA A 151 0.51 3.92 18.22
C ALA A 151 0.48 4.03 19.78
N THR A 152 -0.58 4.57 20.35
CA THR A 152 -0.72 4.69 21.80
C THR A 152 -1.26 3.41 22.46
N LEU A 153 -2.35 2.81 21.95
CA LEU A 153 -3.01 1.68 22.60
C LEU A 153 -2.49 0.31 22.12
N LEU A 154 -2.13 0.17 20.84
CA LEU A 154 -1.70 -1.09 20.23
C LEU A 154 -0.23 -1.06 19.77
N SER A 155 0.53 -0.05 20.15
CA SER A 155 1.97 0.06 19.87
C SER A 155 2.72 -1.18 20.35
N GLY A 156 3.60 -1.72 19.51
CA GLY A 156 4.36 -2.92 19.82
C GLY A 156 3.54 -4.22 19.88
N ARG A 157 2.23 -4.16 19.59
CA ARG A 157 1.33 -5.32 19.61
C ARG A 157 0.85 -5.75 18.23
N THR A 158 1.06 -4.93 17.22
CA THR A 158 0.53 -5.12 15.86
C THR A 158 1.66 -5.23 14.84
N ILE A 159 1.56 -6.19 13.94
CA ILE A 159 2.43 -6.34 12.76
C ILE A 159 1.61 -5.96 11.53
N PRO A 160 1.97 -4.85 10.86
CA PRO A 160 1.33 -4.47 9.61
C PRO A 160 1.83 -5.35 8.46
N LEU A 161 0.90 -5.73 7.59
CA LEU A 161 1.19 -6.35 6.31
C LEU A 161 0.50 -5.56 5.21
N HIS A 162 1.28 -4.92 4.37
CA HIS A 162 0.75 -4.12 3.26
C HIS A 162 0.24 -5.03 2.13
N ILE A 163 -1.00 -4.80 1.74
CA ILE A 163 -1.67 -5.46 0.62
C ILE A 163 -1.81 -4.44 -0.50
N TYR A 164 -0.95 -4.59 -1.50
CA TYR A 164 -0.97 -3.78 -2.73
C TYR A 164 -1.95 -4.36 -3.76
N PRO A 165 -2.36 -3.62 -4.80
CA PRO A 165 -2.94 -4.19 -6.01
C PRO A 165 -2.09 -5.34 -6.55
N PHE A 166 -2.51 -6.11 -7.53
CA PHE A 166 -1.70 -7.19 -8.10
C PHE A 166 -0.35 -6.68 -8.61
N SER A 167 0.70 -7.46 -8.46
CA SER A 167 1.94 -7.26 -9.21
C SER A 167 1.74 -7.70 -10.66
N ILE A 168 2.70 -7.40 -11.53
CA ILE A 168 2.66 -7.88 -12.92
C ILE A 168 2.52 -9.41 -12.98
N ASP A 169 3.24 -10.15 -12.13
CA ASP A 169 3.17 -11.62 -12.07
C ASP A 169 1.83 -12.12 -11.56
N GLU A 170 1.23 -11.42 -10.59
CA GLU A 170 -0.10 -11.72 -10.07
C GLU A 170 -1.20 -11.37 -11.07
N SER A 171 -1.04 -10.29 -11.85
CA SER A 171 -2.03 -9.84 -12.84
C SER A 171 -2.11 -10.76 -14.04
N LYS A 172 -0.98 -11.33 -14.48
CA LYS A 172 -0.82 -12.08 -15.74
C LYS A 172 -1.19 -11.25 -16.99
N SER A 173 -1.19 -9.95 -16.88
CA SER A 173 -1.37 -9.04 -18.01
C SER A 173 -0.06 -8.94 -18.82
N SER A 174 -0.14 -8.49 -20.08
CA SER A 174 1.07 -8.03 -20.79
C SER A 174 1.67 -6.84 -20.04
N PHE A 175 2.99 -6.65 -20.15
CA PHE A 175 3.66 -5.55 -19.48
C PHE A 175 3.09 -4.19 -19.87
N GLU A 176 2.82 -3.99 -21.15
CA GLU A 176 2.25 -2.75 -21.67
C GLU A 176 0.86 -2.46 -21.07
N ASN A 177 -0.04 -3.47 -21.04
CA ASN A 177 -1.35 -3.31 -20.43
C ASN A 177 -1.25 -3.06 -18.92
N TYR A 178 -0.34 -3.75 -18.23
CA TYR A 178 -0.14 -3.52 -16.80
C TYR A 178 0.40 -2.11 -16.53
N LEU A 179 1.28 -1.60 -17.40
CA LEU A 179 1.83 -0.26 -17.27
C LEU A 179 0.75 0.82 -17.42
N LEU A 180 -0.23 0.60 -18.29
CA LEU A 180 -1.34 1.53 -18.56
C LEU A 180 -2.49 1.38 -17.55
N ASP A 181 -2.91 0.15 -17.26
CA ASP A 181 -4.14 -0.16 -16.54
C ASP A 181 -3.91 -0.44 -15.04
N GLY A 182 -2.66 -0.67 -14.66
CA GLY A 182 -2.32 -1.03 -13.29
C GLY A 182 -2.69 -2.46 -12.89
N GLY A 183 -2.74 -2.71 -11.57
CA GLY A 183 -2.93 -4.03 -10.99
C GLY A 183 -4.14 -4.16 -10.06
N PHE A 184 -5.10 -3.25 -10.07
CA PHE A 184 -6.28 -3.42 -9.23
C PHE A 184 -7.04 -4.70 -9.58
N PRO A 185 -7.36 -5.56 -8.58
CA PRO A 185 -7.94 -6.88 -8.84
C PRO A 185 -9.18 -6.88 -9.75
N GLU A 186 -10.14 -6.00 -9.53
CA GLU A 186 -11.34 -5.94 -10.36
C GLU A 186 -11.04 -5.48 -11.79
N ILE A 187 -10.09 -4.54 -11.97
CA ILE A 187 -9.64 -4.09 -13.31
C ILE A 187 -8.96 -5.22 -14.10
N VAL A 188 -8.17 -6.04 -13.39
CA VAL A 188 -7.42 -7.15 -14.00
C VAL A 188 -8.30 -8.35 -14.29
N LEU A 189 -9.34 -8.58 -13.48
CA LEU A 189 -10.20 -9.78 -13.55
C LEU A 189 -11.49 -9.57 -14.35
N ASP A 190 -11.91 -8.31 -14.51
CA ASP A 190 -13.10 -7.93 -15.23
C ASP A 190 -12.73 -7.13 -16.47
N GLU A 191 -13.38 -7.41 -17.61
CA GLU A 191 -13.16 -6.71 -18.88
C GLU A 191 -13.96 -5.40 -19.01
N GLY A 192 -14.46 -4.89 -17.86
CA GLY A 192 -15.29 -3.68 -17.81
C GLY A 192 -14.56 -2.38 -18.19
N GLU A 193 -15.30 -1.26 -18.16
CA GLU A 193 -14.78 0.07 -18.52
C GLU A 193 -13.78 0.60 -17.46
N LYS A 194 -12.50 0.34 -17.69
CA LYS A 194 -11.38 0.62 -16.78
C LYS A 194 -11.32 2.08 -16.32
N LYS A 195 -11.57 3.02 -17.23
CA LYS A 195 -11.57 4.45 -16.92
C LYS A 195 -12.68 4.82 -15.93
N GLN A 196 -13.89 4.33 -16.13
CA GLN A 196 -14.99 4.57 -15.18
C GLN A 196 -14.70 3.97 -13.81
N LEU A 197 -14.14 2.76 -13.78
CA LEU A 197 -13.77 2.11 -12.53
C LEU A 197 -12.65 2.89 -11.79
N SER A 198 -11.68 3.45 -12.52
CA SER A 198 -10.63 4.27 -11.90
C SER A 198 -11.20 5.53 -11.22
N GLU A 199 -12.15 6.20 -11.89
CA GLU A 199 -12.86 7.35 -11.31
C GLU A 199 -13.68 6.97 -10.07
N ILE A 200 -14.41 5.86 -10.12
CA ILE A 200 -15.19 5.34 -9.00
C ILE A 200 -14.27 5.02 -7.82
N TYR A 201 -13.12 4.37 -8.06
CA TYR A 201 -12.17 4.03 -6.99
C TYR A 201 -11.56 5.27 -6.36
N TYR A 202 -11.13 6.22 -7.17
CA TYR A 202 -10.62 7.50 -6.70
C TYR A 202 -11.68 8.24 -5.84
N LYS A 203 -12.89 8.38 -6.35
CA LYS A 203 -14.00 9.03 -5.62
C LYS A 203 -14.30 8.29 -4.30
N ASN A 204 -14.33 6.96 -4.31
CA ASN A 204 -14.55 6.19 -3.08
C ASN A 204 -13.43 6.42 -2.06
N ILE A 205 -12.17 6.46 -2.49
CA ILE A 205 -11.05 6.76 -1.59
C ILE A 205 -11.20 8.17 -1.01
N LEU A 206 -11.47 9.16 -1.87
CA LEU A 206 -11.54 10.55 -1.43
C LEU A 206 -12.75 10.81 -0.53
N TYR A 207 -13.96 10.40 -0.97
CA TYR A 207 -15.21 10.73 -0.31
C TYR A 207 -15.60 9.79 0.84
N GLN A 208 -15.07 8.57 0.91
CA GLN A 208 -15.38 7.62 1.99
C GLN A 208 -14.23 7.47 2.98
N ASP A 209 -12.97 7.49 2.49
CA ASP A 209 -11.80 7.20 3.34
C ASP A 209 -11.04 8.47 3.76
N VAL A 210 -11.12 9.59 3.00
CA VAL A 210 -10.38 10.83 3.31
C VAL A 210 -11.29 11.92 3.91
N ILE A 211 -12.25 12.42 3.15
CA ILE A 211 -13.05 13.60 3.54
C ILE A 211 -13.75 13.43 4.90
N PRO A 212 -14.57 12.37 5.12
CA PRO A 212 -15.32 12.23 6.37
C PRO A 212 -14.39 11.98 7.55
N ARG A 213 -13.32 11.22 7.33
CA ARG A 213 -12.42 10.81 8.38
C ARG A 213 -11.58 11.94 8.95
N PHE A 214 -11.10 12.83 8.08
CA PHE A 214 -10.25 13.94 8.48
C PHE A 214 -11.01 15.25 8.68
N GLY A 215 -12.34 15.22 8.49
CA GLY A 215 -13.18 16.39 8.61
C GLY A 215 -12.81 17.48 7.62
N VAL A 216 -12.46 17.10 6.37
CA VAL A 216 -12.04 18.05 5.33
C VAL A 216 -13.19 19.00 5.01
N GLN A 217 -12.99 20.29 5.26
CA GLN A 217 -14.00 21.31 5.02
C GLN A 217 -13.99 21.82 3.56
N ASN A 218 -12.80 21.99 2.99
CA ASN A 218 -12.66 22.48 1.62
C ASN A 218 -12.46 21.30 0.65
N ILE A 219 -13.58 20.73 0.21
CA ILE A 219 -13.60 19.56 -0.69
C ILE A 219 -12.98 19.90 -2.04
N LEU A 220 -13.31 21.06 -2.63
CA LEU A 220 -12.77 21.46 -3.92
C LEU A 220 -11.24 21.60 -3.88
N ALA A 221 -10.70 22.11 -2.79
CA ALA A 221 -9.25 22.29 -2.66
C ALA A 221 -8.51 20.94 -2.57
N ILE A 222 -9.04 19.94 -1.86
CA ILE A 222 -8.40 18.62 -1.81
C ILE A 222 -8.57 17.86 -3.13
N GLU A 223 -9.66 18.05 -3.85
CA GLU A 223 -9.84 17.51 -5.21
C GLU A 223 -8.81 18.10 -6.17
N ASN A 224 -8.71 19.42 -6.25
CA ASN A 224 -7.74 20.10 -7.12
C ASN A 224 -6.31 19.70 -6.79
N LEU A 225 -5.98 19.63 -5.49
CA LEU A 225 -4.67 19.17 -5.03
C LEU A 225 -4.41 17.73 -5.47
N SER A 226 -5.38 16.82 -5.29
CA SER A 226 -5.19 15.41 -5.65
C SER A 226 -5.07 15.22 -7.16
N TYR A 227 -5.88 15.89 -7.99
CA TYR A 227 -5.74 15.85 -9.45
C TYR A 227 -4.39 16.41 -9.93
N TYR A 228 -3.89 17.46 -9.29
CA TYR A 228 -2.55 17.95 -9.57
C TYR A 228 -1.47 16.89 -9.28
N LEU A 229 -1.57 16.21 -8.14
CA LEU A 229 -0.61 15.16 -7.76
C LEU A 229 -0.71 13.93 -8.67
N LEU A 230 -1.94 13.53 -9.06
CA LEU A 230 -2.19 12.45 -10.00
C LEU A 230 -1.66 12.77 -11.42
N SER A 231 -1.57 14.04 -11.80
CA SER A 231 -1.02 14.48 -13.09
C SER A 231 0.51 14.63 -13.08
N ASN A 232 1.10 14.86 -11.91
CA ASN A 232 2.51 15.21 -11.74
C ASN A 232 3.29 14.22 -10.87
N PHE A 233 2.85 12.95 -10.77
CA PHE A 233 3.62 11.91 -10.08
C PHE A 233 5.00 11.71 -10.76
N GLY A 234 5.99 11.19 -10.04
CA GLY A 234 7.38 11.13 -10.50
C GLY A 234 8.10 12.49 -10.55
N LYS A 235 7.36 13.62 -10.47
CA LYS A 235 7.94 14.96 -10.51
C LYS A 235 8.05 15.58 -9.12
N GLU A 236 8.93 16.56 -9.01
CA GLU A 236 9.06 17.35 -7.79
C GLU A 236 7.79 18.14 -7.46
N ILE A 237 7.38 18.11 -6.21
CA ILE A 237 6.28 18.91 -5.71
C ILE A 237 6.78 20.33 -5.38
N SER A 238 6.17 21.31 -6.02
CA SER A 238 6.32 22.71 -5.64
C SER A 238 5.15 23.16 -4.75
N TYR A 239 5.39 23.44 -3.48
CA TYR A 239 4.36 23.98 -2.59
C TYR A 239 3.82 25.34 -3.06
N ASN A 240 4.66 26.16 -3.71
CA ASN A 240 4.20 27.40 -4.33
C ASN A 240 3.17 27.14 -5.43
N THR A 241 3.39 26.14 -6.27
CA THR A 241 2.41 25.74 -7.30
C THR A 241 1.12 25.22 -6.66
N LEU A 242 1.24 24.42 -5.60
CA LEU A 242 0.08 23.92 -4.87
C LEU A 242 -0.75 25.07 -4.26
N LYS A 243 -0.10 26.05 -3.68
CA LYS A 243 -0.76 27.25 -3.11
C LYS A 243 -1.57 28.00 -4.17
N VAL A 244 -1.03 28.18 -5.36
CA VAL A 244 -1.71 28.87 -6.46
C VAL A 244 -2.91 28.05 -6.96
N LEU A 245 -2.75 26.76 -7.16
CA LEU A 245 -3.78 25.90 -7.76
C LEU A 245 -4.93 25.55 -6.81
N SER A 246 -4.63 25.36 -5.53
CA SER A 246 -5.63 24.92 -4.55
C SER A 246 -6.10 26.02 -3.62
N HIS A 247 -5.54 27.23 -3.72
CA HIS A 247 -5.76 28.35 -2.79
C HIS A 247 -5.53 27.97 -1.32
N LEU A 248 -4.67 26.97 -1.06
CA LEU A 248 -4.33 26.50 0.27
C LEU A 248 -3.03 27.12 0.75
N ASP A 249 -2.92 27.34 2.05
CA ASP A 249 -1.64 27.61 2.68
C ASP A 249 -0.77 26.34 2.73
N ASP A 250 0.54 26.52 2.90
CA ASP A 250 1.52 25.41 2.92
C ASP A 250 1.22 24.34 3.98
N LYS A 251 0.68 24.76 5.13
CA LYS A 251 0.35 23.83 6.24
C LYS A 251 -0.80 22.93 5.84
N THR A 252 -1.87 23.50 5.31
CA THR A 252 -3.05 22.77 4.86
C THR A 252 -2.73 21.88 3.65
N ALA A 253 -1.92 22.35 2.69
CA ALA A 253 -1.49 21.53 1.56
C ALA A 253 -0.70 20.29 2.02
N LYS A 254 0.26 20.46 2.96
CA LYS A 254 1.01 19.35 3.56
C LYS A 254 0.10 18.38 4.31
N GLN A 255 -0.90 18.90 5.01
CA GLN A 255 -1.88 18.11 5.73
C GLN A 255 -2.74 17.27 4.78
N TYR A 256 -3.23 17.85 3.69
CA TYR A 256 -4.02 17.12 2.68
C TYR A 256 -3.19 16.05 1.96
N ILE A 257 -1.92 16.33 1.65
CA ILE A 257 -1.01 15.30 1.12
C ILE A 257 -0.86 14.15 2.13
N SER A 258 -0.71 14.44 3.42
CA SER A 258 -0.68 13.40 4.47
C SER A 258 -1.95 12.56 4.50
N TYR A 259 -3.12 13.16 4.32
CA TYR A 259 -4.39 12.43 4.27
C TYR A 259 -4.48 11.48 3.08
N LEU A 260 -4.00 11.90 1.90
CA LEU A 260 -3.93 11.06 0.71
C LEU A 260 -2.92 9.89 0.88
N GLN A 261 -1.80 10.14 1.57
CA GLN A 261 -0.85 9.08 1.94
C GLN A 261 -1.48 8.10 2.95
N ASP A 262 -2.18 8.62 3.95
CA ASP A 262 -2.89 7.81 4.94
C ASP A 262 -3.95 6.91 4.30
N ALA A 263 -4.60 7.35 3.23
CA ALA A 263 -5.52 6.54 2.43
C ALA A 263 -4.80 5.56 1.47
N ASN A 264 -3.46 5.53 1.49
CA ASN A 264 -2.63 4.74 0.58
C ASN A 264 -2.87 5.05 -0.91
N LEU A 265 -3.33 6.25 -1.26
CA LEU A 265 -3.52 6.65 -2.66
C LEU A 265 -2.18 6.98 -3.33
N LEU A 266 -1.27 7.58 -2.57
CA LEU A 266 0.03 8.02 -3.02
C LEU A 266 1.11 7.87 -1.94
N TYR A 267 2.36 8.00 -2.36
CA TYR A 267 3.55 8.00 -1.51
C TYR A 267 4.37 9.24 -1.79
N VAL A 268 4.99 9.78 -0.75
CA VAL A 268 5.94 10.89 -0.86
C VAL A 268 7.33 10.40 -0.52
N ILE A 269 8.29 10.62 -1.41
CA ILE A 269 9.70 10.39 -1.12
C ILE A 269 10.46 11.72 -1.07
N HIS A 270 11.54 11.72 -0.32
CA HIS A 270 12.34 12.91 -0.04
C HIS A 270 13.63 12.89 -0.84
N ASN A 271 14.11 14.09 -1.23
CA ASN A 271 15.50 14.23 -1.67
C ASN A 271 16.41 13.97 -0.46
N TYR A 272 17.26 12.95 -0.57
CA TYR A 272 18.09 12.52 0.54
C TYR A 272 19.16 13.53 0.93
N ASP A 273 19.28 13.76 2.22
CA ASP A 273 20.42 14.47 2.82
C ASP A 273 20.76 13.79 4.15
N PHE A 274 22.03 13.82 4.55
CA PHE A 274 22.49 13.32 5.85
C PHE A 274 21.93 14.16 7.01
N SER A 275 21.62 15.43 6.78
CA SER A 275 20.98 16.30 7.76
C SER A 275 19.47 16.11 7.75
N LEU A 276 18.88 15.72 8.87
CA LEU A 276 17.43 15.58 9.02
C LEU A 276 16.68 16.89 8.70
N LYS A 277 17.25 18.05 9.11
CA LYS A 277 16.65 19.36 8.80
C LYS A 277 16.56 19.61 7.30
N LYS A 278 17.62 19.29 6.56
CA LYS A 278 17.63 19.41 5.10
C LYS A 278 16.70 18.37 4.46
N LEU A 279 16.75 17.12 4.90
CA LEU A 279 15.86 16.04 4.40
C LEU A 279 14.38 16.46 4.47
N ILE A 280 13.93 17.02 5.60
CA ILE A 280 12.56 17.47 5.78
C ILE A 280 12.24 18.71 4.92
N GLY A 281 13.20 19.64 4.82
CA GLY A 281 13.06 20.90 4.07
C GLY A 281 13.22 20.76 2.56
N ASN A 282 13.85 19.69 2.09
CA ASN A 282 14.17 19.47 0.69
C ASN A 282 12.92 19.18 -0.15
N LYS A 283 13.13 19.21 -1.47
CA LYS A 283 12.16 18.82 -2.50
C LYS A 283 11.64 17.42 -2.25
N LYS A 284 10.44 17.14 -2.71
CA LYS A 284 9.75 15.84 -2.58
C LYS A 284 9.20 15.44 -3.92
N LYS A 285 9.19 14.13 -4.19
CA LYS A 285 8.47 13.54 -5.32
C LYS A 285 7.26 12.75 -4.80
N VAL A 286 6.22 12.67 -5.60
CA VAL A 286 5.02 11.86 -5.31
C VAL A 286 4.97 10.69 -6.27
N TYR A 287 4.60 9.52 -5.76
CA TYR A 287 4.33 8.32 -6.53
C TYR A 287 2.95 7.78 -6.20
N LEU A 288 2.28 7.18 -7.18
CA LEU A 288 0.96 6.61 -7.03
C LEU A 288 1.06 5.15 -6.53
N VAL A 289 0.06 4.71 -5.79
CA VAL A 289 -0.05 3.31 -5.37
C VAL A 289 -0.20 2.35 -6.56
N ASP A 290 -0.70 2.86 -7.68
CA ASP A 290 -0.94 2.10 -8.91
C ASP A 290 -1.11 3.03 -10.11
N ASN A 291 -0.63 2.59 -11.27
CA ASN A 291 -0.71 3.36 -12.52
C ASN A 291 -2.15 3.60 -13.00
N LEU A 292 -3.13 2.82 -12.53
CA LEU A 292 -4.54 3.03 -12.84
C LEU A 292 -4.95 4.50 -12.64
N PHE A 293 -4.49 5.12 -11.56
CA PHE A 293 -4.86 6.50 -11.23
C PHE A 293 -4.16 7.55 -12.11
N ALA A 294 -3.13 7.19 -12.86
CA ALA A 294 -2.51 8.09 -13.83
C ALA A 294 -3.48 8.50 -14.95
N SER A 295 -4.44 7.62 -15.28
CA SER A 295 -5.49 7.89 -16.27
C SER A 295 -6.43 9.04 -15.90
N LEU A 296 -6.48 9.43 -14.62
CA LEU A 296 -7.28 10.53 -14.09
C LEU A 296 -6.56 11.88 -14.20
N GLY A 297 -5.27 11.88 -14.49
CA GLY A 297 -4.48 13.10 -14.68
C GLY A 297 -4.85 13.85 -15.96
N PHE A 298 -4.57 15.16 -15.97
CA PHE A 298 -4.80 16.03 -17.12
C PHE A 298 -3.68 15.88 -18.17
N LYS A 299 -3.60 14.73 -18.82
CA LYS A 299 -2.66 14.47 -19.92
C LYS A 299 -3.40 13.99 -21.15
N HIS A 300 -2.93 14.48 -22.33
CA HIS A 300 -3.53 14.09 -23.63
C HIS A 300 -3.10 12.70 -24.10
N SER A 301 -1.94 12.23 -23.64
CA SER A 301 -1.39 10.91 -24.01
C SER A 301 -0.65 10.29 -22.81
N PRO A 302 -0.54 8.96 -22.74
CA PRO A 302 0.28 8.27 -21.76
C PRO A 302 1.74 8.71 -21.86
N ASP A 303 2.35 8.98 -20.71
CA ASP A 303 3.78 9.23 -20.59
C ASP A 303 4.42 7.93 -20.08
N TYR A 304 4.90 7.11 -20.99
CA TYR A 304 5.47 5.79 -20.67
C TYR A 304 6.68 5.89 -19.74
N GLY A 305 7.50 6.95 -19.86
CA GLY A 305 8.61 7.19 -18.93
C GLY A 305 8.14 7.37 -17.51
N GLN A 306 7.14 8.23 -17.30
CA GLN A 306 6.56 8.50 -15.99
C GLN A 306 5.83 7.28 -15.41
N LEU A 307 5.06 6.55 -16.23
CA LEU A 307 4.37 5.32 -15.82
C LEU A 307 5.38 4.24 -15.43
N PHE A 308 6.47 4.12 -16.15
CA PHE A 308 7.53 3.15 -15.89
C PHE A 308 8.29 3.48 -14.61
N GLU A 309 8.60 4.76 -14.36
CA GLU A 309 9.22 5.20 -13.12
C GLU A 309 8.31 4.88 -11.91
N ASN A 310 6.99 5.14 -12.01
CA ASN A 310 6.04 4.78 -10.96
C ASN A 310 5.93 3.26 -10.76
N TYR A 311 5.98 2.49 -11.84
CA TYR A 311 5.99 1.02 -11.76
C TYR A 311 7.23 0.52 -11.01
N ILE A 312 8.43 1.00 -11.34
CA ILE A 312 9.67 0.63 -10.65
C ILE A 312 9.64 1.07 -9.18
N PHE A 313 9.11 2.27 -8.89
CA PHE A 313 8.87 2.69 -7.51
C PHE A 313 8.02 1.67 -6.76
N MET A 314 6.93 1.19 -7.35
CA MET A 314 6.04 0.21 -6.71
C MET A 314 6.70 -1.18 -6.56
N VAL A 315 7.57 -1.59 -7.49
CA VAL A 315 8.42 -2.79 -7.32
C VAL A 315 9.29 -2.65 -6.08
N LEU A 316 10.02 -1.54 -5.93
CA LEU A 316 10.87 -1.25 -4.77
C LEU A 316 10.05 -1.15 -3.47
N LYS A 317 8.87 -0.54 -3.52
CA LYS A 317 8.00 -0.36 -2.35
C LYS A 317 7.47 -1.69 -1.81
N ARG A 318 7.14 -2.64 -2.69
CA ARG A 318 6.71 -4.01 -2.30
C ARG A 318 7.81 -4.78 -1.58
N LEU A 319 9.07 -4.48 -1.85
CA LEU A 319 10.24 -5.03 -1.17
C LEU A 319 10.50 -4.41 0.20
N ALA A 320 9.66 -3.42 0.60
CA ALA A 320 9.77 -2.70 1.87
C ALA A 320 11.10 -1.93 2.03
N PHE A 321 11.70 -1.48 0.94
CA PHE A 321 12.88 -0.64 1.00
C PHE A 321 12.57 0.77 1.51
N ASP A 322 13.56 1.39 2.17
CA ASP A 322 13.59 2.82 2.47
C ASP A 322 14.06 3.59 1.24
N ILE A 323 13.12 4.19 0.51
CA ILE A 323 13.33 4.79 -0.80
C ILE A 323 13.42 6.31 -0.68
N TYR A 324 14.45 6.89 -1.29
CA TYR A 324 14.65 8.32 -1.47
C TYR A 324 15.03 8.59 -2.92
N PHE A 325 15.07 9.85 -3.33
CA PHE A 325 15.74 10.28 -4.55
C PHE A 325 16.93 11.17 -4.22
N TYR A 326 17.80 11.41 -5.18
CA TYR A 326 18.93 12.30 -5.01
C TYR A 326 18.99 13.32 -6.14
N GLN A 327 19.11 14.60 -5.75
CA GLN A 327 19.23 15.69 -6.69
C GLN A 327 20.21 16.73 -6.14
N ASN A 328 21.46 16.64 -6.59
CA ASN A 328 22.49 17.64 -6.34
C ASN A 328 23.66 17.41 -7.32
N GLY A 329 23.77 18.26 -8.36
CA GLY A 329 24.74 18.08 -9.43
C GLY A 329 24.40 17.02 -10.48
N GLY A 330 23.24 16.40 -10.37
CA GLY A 330 22.62 15.37 -11.20
C GLY A 330 21.40 14.82 -10.49
N GLU A 331 20.51 14.13 -11.19
CA GLU A 331 19.34 13.49 -10.63
C GLU A 331 19.47 11.98 -10.71
N CYS A 332 19.21 11.27 -9.58
CA CYS A 332 19.08 9.84 -9.51
C CYS A 332 17.69 9.53 -8.92
N ASP A 333 16.88 8.79 -9.66
CA ASP A 333 15.46 8.59 -9.35
C ASP A 333 15.26 7.89 -8.03
N PHE A 334 16.03 6.83 -7.74
CA PHE A 334 15.92 6.12 -6.48
C PHE A 334 17.29 5.80 -5.88
N ILE A 335 17.39 6.07 -4.59
CA ILE A 335 18.46 5.55 -3.74
C ILE A 335 17.83 4.76 -2.60
N ILE A 336 18.41 3.61 -2.31
CA ILE A 336 17.93 2.68 -1.30
C ILE A 336 18.81 2.77 -0.07
N LYS A 337 18.17 3.05 1.08
CA LYS A 337 18.82 3.08 2.38
C LYS A 337 18.54 1.79 3.13
N GLU A 338 19.60 1.12 3.58
CA GLU A 338 19.50 -0.05 4.46
C GLU A 338 20.35 0.22 5.72
N GLY A 339 19.68 0.23 6.86
CA GLY A 339 20.30 0.65 8.10
C GLY A 339 20.81 2.10 8.03
N MET A 340 22.10 2.31 8.17
CA MET A 340 22.71 3.65 8.15
C MET A 340 23.37 4.04 6.81
N ARG A 341 23.30 3.18 5.80
CA ARG A 341 24.02 3.37 4.53
C ARG A 341 23.06 3.38 3.35
N ILE A 342 23.44 4.11 2.31
CA ILE A 342 22.87 3.96 0.98
C ILE A 342 23.55 2.75 0.34
N THR A 343 22.77 1.79 -0.09
CA THR A 343 23.27 0.51 -0.63
C THR A 343 23.09 0.40 -2.13
N ARG A 344 22.14 1.16 -2.73
CA ARG A 344 21.84 1.11 -4.16
C ARG A 344 21.51 2.48 -4.69
N CYS A 345 21.96 2.75 -5.92
CA CYS A 345 21.55 3.88 -6.76
C CYS A 345 20.90 3.32 -8.02
N ILE A 346 19.70 3.81 -8.35
CA ILE A 346 18.86 3.28 -9.41
C ILE A 346 18.31 4.45 -10.21
N GLN A 347 18.61 4.46 -11.50
CA GLN A 347 18.01 5.35 -12.48
C GLN A 347 16.97 4.58 -13.27
N VAL A 348 15.92 5.23 -13.73
CA VAL A 348 14.84 4.60 -14.47
C VAL A 348 14.65 5.31 -15.80
N CYS A 349 14.77 4.58 -16.89
CA CYS A 349 14.57 5.11 -18.22
C CYS A 349 13.85 4.07 -19.07
N TYR A 350 12.63 4.36 -19.54
CA TYR A 350 11.85 3.41 -20.32
C TYR A 350 12.63 2.92 -21.56
N GLU A 351 13.26 3.85 -22.27
CA GLU A 351 14.13 3.57 -23.43
C GLU A 351 15.35 4.49 -23.42
N LEU A 352 16.54 3.90 -23.41
CA LEU A 352 17.80 4.62 -23.57
C LEU A 352 18.09 4.84 -25.05
N THR A 353 18.29 6.10 -25.41
CA THR A 353 18.70 6.55 -26.74
C THR A 353 20.08 7.21 -26.67
N ALA A 354 20.70 7.43 -27.81
CA ALA A 354 21.96 8.19 -27.87
C ALA A 354 21.83 9.60 -27.26
N GLU A 355 20.64 10.19 -27.30
CA GLU A 355 20.40 11.55 -26.82
C GLU A 355 20.25 11.65 -25.30
N ASN A 356 19.65 10.60 -24.64
CA ASN A 356 19.38 10.65 -23.20
C ASN A 356 20.38 9.87 -22.35
N LYS A 357 21.10 8.89 -22.90
CA LYS A 357 21.98 7.97 -22.18
C LYS A 357 23.01 8.69 -21.32
N GLU A 358 23.66 9.73 -21.88
CA GLU A 358 24.67 10.47 -21.16
C GLU A 358 24.09 11.19 -19.93
N ARG A 359 22.92 11.79 -20.06
CA ARG A 359 22.23 12.47 -18.97
C ARG A 359 21.84 11.49 -17.84
N GLU A 360 21.22 10.37 -18.20
CA GLU A 360 20.76 9.37 -17.23
C GLU A 360 21.95 8.75 -16.45
N VAL A 361 23.01 8.37 -17.18
CA VAL A 361 24.23 7.82 -16.58
C VAL A 361 24.95 8.84 -15.68
N LYS A 362 25.03 10.11 -16.10
CA LYS A 362 25.67 11.18 -15.32
C LYS A 362 24.97 11.40 -13.97
N GLY A 363 23.64 11.37 -13.95
CA GLY A 363 22.85 11.49 -12.71
C GLY A 363 23.13 10.33 -11.75
N LEU A 364 23.10 9.10 -12.27
CA LEU A 364 23.43 7.89 -11.51
C LEU A 364 24.85 7.95 -10.92
N ILE A 365 25.87 8.26 -11.74
CA ILE A 365 27.27 8.38 -11.31
C ILE A 365 27.42 9.42 -10.19
N SER A 366 26.74 10.57 -10.30
CA SER A 366 26.77 11.60 -9.26
C SER A 366 26.32 11.06 -7.90
N ALA A 367 25.20 10.32 -7.88
CA ALA A 367 24.71 9.67 -6.67
C ALA A 367 25.68 8.58 -6.17
N MET A 368 26.18 7.72 -7.06
CA MET A 368 27.12 6.63 -6.70
C MET A 368 28.39 7.19 -6.04
N LYS A 369 28.98 8.23 -6.61
CA LYS A 369 30.15 8.91 -6.03
C LYS A 369 29.83 9.53 -4.67
N LYS A 370 28.68 10.19 -4.54
CA LYS A 370 28.24 10.84 -3.29
C LYS A 370 28.08 9.85 -2.14
N PHE A 371 27.51 8.67 -2.43
CA PHE A 371 27.20 7.68 -1.41
C PHE A 371 28.19 6.51 -1.34
N ASN A 372 29.27 6.56 -2.12
CA ASN A 372 30.28 5.51 -2.21
C ASN A 372 29.70 4.15 -2.58
N VAL A 373 28.75 4.13 -3.53
CA VAL A 373 28.14 2.92 -4.10
C VAL A 373 28.94 2.55 -5.36
N LYS A 374 29.42 1.32 -5.45
CA LYS A 374 30.29 0.87 -6.55
C LYS A 374 29.54 0.33 -7.75
N GLU A 375 28.33 -0.16 -7.56
CA GLU A 375 27.44 -0.70 -8.60
C GLU A 375 26.14 0.06 -8.63
N GLY A 376 25.77 0.60 -9.81
CA GLY A 376 24.52 1.32 -10.03
C GLY A 376 23.71 0.70 -11.16
N TYR A 377 22.40 0.92 -11.13
CA TYR A 377 21.46 0.35 -12.09
C TYR A 377 20.78 1.43 -12.90
N VAL A 378 20.72 1.22 -14.23
CA VAL A 378 19.76 1.90 -15.11
C VAL A 378 18.72 0.87 -15.52
N VAL A 379 17.50 0.99 -14.98
CA VAL A 379 16.41 0.05 -15.29
C VAL A 379 15.70 0.53 -16.56
N THR A 380 15.60 -0.34 -17.54
CA THR A 380 14.96 -0.07 -18.82
C THR A 380 13.83 -1.06 -19.09
N ASN A 381 13.02 -0.79 -20.11
CA ASN A 381 12.00 -1.74 -20.55
C ASN A 381 12.63 -3.08 -20.99
N SER A 382 13.65 -3.05 -21.87
CA SER A 382 14.20 -4.27 -22.48
C SER A 382 15.71 -4.25 -22.73
N GLN A 383 16.37 -3.11 -22.57
CA GLN A 383 17.77 -2.95 -22.92
C GLN A 383 18.70 -3.50 -21.85
N LYS A 384 19.83 -4.11 -22.28
CA LYS A 384 20.82 -4.71 -21.41
C LYS A 384 22.21 -4.35 -21.87
N GLU A 385 23.01 -3.77 -20.99
CA GLU A 385 24.39 -3.40 -21.23
C GLU A 385 25.13 -3.28 -19.89
N SER A 386 26.43 -3.42 -19.88
CA SER A 386 27.26 -3.12 -18.69
C SER A 386 28.55 -2.46 -19.12
N PHE A 387 28.97 -1.46 -18.36
CA PHE A 387 30.25 -0.77 -18.60
C PHE A 387 30.76 -0.13 -17.32
N GLU A 388 32.04 0.22 -17.33
CA GLU A 388 32.69 0.88 -16.19
C GLU A 388 33.04 2.33 -16.52
N VAL A 389 32.79 3.24 -15.59
CA VAL A 389 33.17 4.66 -15.68
C VAL A 389 33.78 5.08 -14.34
N ASP A 390 35.00 5.56 -14.34
CA ASP A 390 35.72 6.06 -13.16
C ASP A 390 35.76 5.03 -12.01
N GLY A 391 35.90 3.74 -12.31
CA GLY A 391 35.91 2.66 -11.31
C GLY A 391 34.53 2.37 -10.69
N LEU A 392 33.45 2.81 -11.36
CA LEU A 392 32.06 2.53 -10.99
C LEU A 392 31.43 1.62 -12.05
N ASN A 393 30.78 0.55 -11.60
CA ASN A 393 30.12 -0.41 -12.48
C ASN A 393 28.66 0.04 -12.75
N ILE A 394 28.32 0.27 -14.00
CA ILE A 394 26.98 0.68 -14.44
C ILE A 394 26.32 -0.51 -15.14
N LEU A 395 25.18 -0.93 -14.62
CA LEU A 395 24.40 -2.03 -15.16
C LEU A 395 23.09 -1.49 -15.73
N ILE A 396 22.96 -1.54 -17.06
CA ILE A 396 21.68 -1.34 -17.74
C ILE A 396 20.97 -2.67 -17.76
N VAL A 397 19.79 -2.76 -17.17
CA VAL A 397 19.07 -4.02 -16.98
C VAL A 397 17.60 -3.89 -17.41
N PRO A 398 17.04 -4.90 -18.10
CA PRO A 398 15.59 -4.97 -18.33
C PRO A 398 14.82 -5.02 -17.00
N GLU A 399 13.61 -4.48 -16.98
CA GLU A 399 12.76 -4.47 -15.80
C GLU A 399 12.50 -5.87 -15.22
N GLU A 400 12.29 -6.84 -16.10
CA GLU A 400 12.05 -8.22 -15.69
C GLU A 400 13.26 -8.81 -14.97
N GLU A 401 14.47 -8.57 -15.48
CA GLU A 401 15.72 -9.03 -14.86
C GLU A 401 15.96 -8.30 -13.53
N PHE A 402 15.71 -6.98 -13.50
CA PHE A 402 15.79 -6.18 -12.28
C PHE A 402 14.83 -6.70 -11.22
N ARG A 403 13.57 -6.92 -11.58
CA ARG A 403 12.53 -7.44 -10.69
C ARG A 403 12.88 -8.83 -10.17
N ASN A 404 13.39 -9.72 -11.01
CA ASN A 404 13.80 -11.06 -10.60
C ASN A 404 15.04 -11.05 -9.69
N LYS A 405 16.00 -10.12 -9.92
CA LYS A 405 17.22 -10.00 -9.08
C LYS A 405 16.90 -9.53 -7.65
N PHE A 406 15.97 -8.60 -7.50
CA PHE A 406 15.57 -8.05 -6.20
C PHE A 406 14.26 -8.61 -5.70
N GLY A 407 13.60 -9.38 -6.52
CA GLY A 407 12.20 -9.65 -6.45
C GLY A 407 11.76 -10.74 -5.51
N ILE A 408 10.50 -10.67 -5.34
CA ILE A 408 9.61 -11.61 -4.72
C ILE A 408 9.63 -12.89 -5.57
N HIS A 409 10.58 -13.79 -5.31
CA HIS A 409 10.40 -15.17 -5.75
C HIS A 409 9.14 -15.69 -5.05
N SER A 410 8.09 -15.90 -5.81
CA SER A 410 6.96 -16.73 -5.39
C SER A 410 7.47 -18.17 -5.25
N GLU A 411 8.11 -18.49 -4.10
CA GLU A 411 8.28 -19.87 -3.66
C GLU A 411 6.92 -20.54 -3.37
#